data_8866536ac135aebac145bc29222ed433
#
_entry.id   8866536ac135aebac145bc29222ed433
#
_cell.length_a   1.000
_cell.length_b   1.000
_cell.length_c   1.000
_cell.angle_alpha   90.00
_cell.angle_beta   90.00
_cell.angle_gamma   90.00
#
_symmetry.space_group_name_H-M   'P 1'
#
loop_
_entity.id
_entity.type
_entity.pdbx_description
1 polymer ?
#
loop_
_entity_poly.entity_id
_entity_poly.type
_entity_poly.pdbx_seq_one_letter_code
_entity_poly.pdbx_strand_id
1 'polypeptide(L)'
;HIPVQVPREYIDKYDGVFDRGWKVMREERLQKAIELGLVPEGTRLSDGAYNDRNWDELSKKEKAYWSRVMQVNAGMMEAADYHLGRLLNHLETKGQLDNTVVIVTSDNGPEFNTLGKTSPAAILALERLWMAIEGWDVTYKNLGQRGSMGAIGHEWASASAAPFHLFKFNASEGGLRVPMVISGPGIKHLGFVDSRSQVADIAPTILDAAGITYTPSEFYGRSLMPLLKGEADKVYGETDSFAFEVSGTAALYRGDWKITKTPEPFGDGQWHLYDIASDPGETTDVAAQYPVLFQEMLNEYQSYAKEVGVFEMAAGESARRQLVINGFKKFSVNYWYLCLAILAALAAIFYGIFRAFKLILGRHSAQPTRA
;
A
#
# COMPACT_ATOMS: atom_id res chain seq x y z
N HIS A 1 3.78 6.78 4.90
CA HIS A 1 4.27 6.63 3.54
C HIS A 1 5.81 6.72 3.51
N ILE A 2 6.44 6.15 2.48
CA ILE A 2 7.89 6.26 2.22
C ILE A 2 8.26 7.70 1.82
N PRO A 3 9.41 8.23 2.32
CA PRO A 3 10.27 7.66 3.36
C PRO A 3 9.66 7.81 4.74
N VAL A 4 9.85 6.80 5.60
CA VAL A 4 9.43 6.91 7.00
C VAL A 4 10.40 7.83 7.76
N GLN A 5 9.88 8.95 8.27
CA GLN A 5 10.67 9.98 8.97
C GLN A 5 9.80 10.69 10.02
N VAL A 6 10.35 10.86 11.22
CA VAL A 6 9.68 11.60 12.29
C VAL A 6 10.74 12.05 13.32
N PRO A 7 10.53 13.13 14.09
CA PRO A 7 11.43 13.53 15.18
C PRO A 7 11.70 12.39 16.16
N ARG A 8 12.92 12.36 16.69
CA ARG A 8 13.44 11.24 17.48
C ARG A 8 12.62 10.93 18.72
N GLU A 9 12.09 11.97 19.37
CA GLU A 9 11.24 11.84 20.55
C GLU A 9 10.00 10.98 20.34
N TYR A 10 9.45 10.91 19.13
CA TYR A 10 8.35 10.01 18.79
C TYR A 10 8.83 8.58 18.55
N ILE A 11 10.02 8.41 17.97
CA ILE A 11 10.56 7.08 17.66
C ILE A 11 10.92 6.34 18.95
N ASP A 12 11.59 7.02 19.86
CA ASP A 12 12.17 6.43 21.07
C ASP A 12 11.09 5.90 22.04
N LYS A 13 9.85 6.38 21.94
CA LYS A 13 8.69 5.84 22.68
C LYS A 13 8.36 4.39 22.34
N TYR A 14 8.73 3.94 21.15
CA TYR A 14 8.44 2.61 20.65
C TYR A 14 9.63 1.66 20.70
N ASP A 15 10.67 2.00 21.48
CA ASP A 15 11.84 1.13 21.61
C ASP A 15 11.46 -0.24 22.17
N GLY A 16 11.93 -1.31 21.51
CA GLY A 16 11.63 -2.69 21.87
C GLY A 16 10.22 -3.20 21.51
N VAL A 17 9.25 -2.34 21.15
CA VAL A 17 7.85 -2.73 20.91
C VAL A 17 7.74 -3.73 19.74
N PHE A 18 8.55 -3.56 18.70
CA PHE A 18 8.47 -4.36 17.48
C PHE A 18 9.51 -5.48 17.39
N ASP A 19 10.26 -5.74 18.47
CA ASP A 19 11.35 -6.74 18.48
C ASP A 19 10.86 -8.19 18.39
N ARG A 20 9.58 -8.43 18.72
CA ARG A 20 8.93 -9.74 18.59
C ARG A 20 8.54 -10.11 17.15
N GLY A 21 8.63 -9.16 16.23
CA GLY A 21 8.41 -9.34 14.79
C GLY A 21 6.96 -9.29 14.35
N TRP A 22 6.81 -9.32 13.05
CA TRP A 22 5.52 -9.08 12.38
C TRP A 22 4.50 -10.20 12.56
N LYS A 23 4.92 -11.45 12.72
CA LYS A 23 3.97 -12.57 12.92
C LYS A 23 3.20 -12.39 14.23
N VAL A 24 3.92 -12.15 15.33
CA VAL A 24 3.32 -11.91 16.64
C VAL A 24 2.40 -10.69 16.60
N MET A 25 2.86 -9.60 15.95
CA MET A 25 2.06 -8.38 15.83
C MET A 25 0.77 -8.59 14.99
N ARG A 26 0.79 -9.44 13.98
CA ARG A 26 -0.41 -9.80 13.21
C ARG A 26 -1.44 -10.50 14.10
N GLU A 27 -1.00 -11.48 14.87
CA GLU A 27 -1.86 -12.24 15.80
C GLU A 27 -2.46 -11.33 16.87
N GLU A 28 -1.65 -10.45 17.48
CA GLU A 28 -2.13 -9.48 18.48
C GLU A 28 -3.12 -8.48 17.90
N ARG A 29 -2.91 -8.01 16.67
CA ARG A 29 -3.84 -7.10 15.99
C ARG A 29 -5.16 -7.77 15.68
N LEU A 30 -5.15 -9.03 15.23
CA LEU A 30 -6.39 -9.79 15.06
C LEU A 30 -7.16 -9.89 16.37
N GLN A 31 -6.49 -10.32 17.45
CA GLN A 31 -7.15 -10.44 18.76
C GLN A 31 -7.74 -9.10 19.21
N LYS A 32 -6.98 -8.02 19.04
CA LYS A 32 -7.45 -6.68 19.38
C LYS A 32 -8.62 -6.20 18.52
N ALA A 33 -8.64 -6.53 17.24
CA ALA A 33 -9.74 -6.20 16.34
C ALA A 33 -11.03 -6.97 16.73
N ILE A 34 -10.92 -8.23 17.14
CA ILE A 34 -12.05 -9.02 17.68
C ILE A 34 -12.55 -8.42 19.00
N GLU A 35 -11.66 -8.15 19.95
CA GLU A 35 -12.01 -7.54 21.24
C GLU A 35 -12.75 -6.20 21.09
N LEU A 36 -12.39 -5.41 20.09
CA LEU A 36 -13.00 -4.13 19.78
C LEU A 36 -14.28 -4.25 18.94
N GLY A 37 -14.66 -5.44 18.51
CA GLY A 37 -15.82 -5.67 17.65
C GLY A 37 -15.65 -5.13 16.23
N LEU A 38 -14.40 -4.93 15.76
CA LEU A 38 -14.10 -4.45 14.40
C LEU A 38 -14.20 -5.56 13.36
N VAL A 39 -14.06 -6.79 13.79
CA VAL A 39 -14.22 -8.00 12.97
C VAL A 39 -14.92 -9.09 13.81
N PRO A 40 -15.63 -10.04 13.19
CA PRO A 40 -16.34 -11.11 13.88
C PRO A 40 -15.42 -12.02 14.72
N GLU A 41 -15.97 -12.63 15.78
CA GLU A 41 -15.35 -13.79 16.41
C GLU A 41 -15.13 -14.90 15.37
N GLY A 42 -13.96 -15.55 15.42
CA GLY A 42 -13.63 -16.59 14.43
C GLY A 42 -12.99 -16.07 13.14
N THR A 43 -12.83 -14.76 12.97
CA THR A 43 -12.04 -14.20 11.88
C THR A 43 -10.65 -14.83 11.88
N ARG A 44 -10.20 -15.27 10.70
CA ARG A 44 -8.87 -15.84 10.50
C ARG A 44 -7.93 -14.79 9.92
N LEU A 45 -6.66 -14.89 10.27
CA LEU A 45 -5.63 -14.14 9.56
C LEU A 45 -5.57 -14.59 8.11
N SER A 46 -5.53 -13.62 7.20
CA SER A 46 -5.18 -13.88 5.82
C SER A 46 -3.79 -14.52 5.73
N ASP A 47 -3.50 -15.21 4.64
CA ASP A 47 -2.13 -15.58 4.32
C ASP A 47 -1.26 -14.33 4.21
N GLY A 48 0.03 -14.48 4.50
CA GLY A 48 1.01 -13.41 4.27
C GLY A 48 1.14 -13.08 2.79
N ALA A 49 1.81 -11.99 2.48
CA ALA A 49 2.12 -11.67 1.10
C ALA A 49 3.15 -12.66 0.53
N TYR A 50 3.15 -12.81 -0.81
CA TYR A 50 4.12 -13.63 -1.51
C TYR A 50 5.56 -13.31 -1.09
N ASN A 51 6.33 -14.33 -0.73
CA ASN A 51 7.71 -14.23 -0.24
C ASN A 51 7.89 -13.48 1.10
N ASP A 52 6.90 -13.45 1.96
CA ASP A 52 7.08 -12.99 3.33
C ASP A 52 8.18 -13.81 4.02
N ARG A 53 9.14 -13.08 4.60
CA ARG A 53 10.28 -13.72 5.30
C ARG A 53 9.88 -14.16 6.69
N ASN A 54 10.46 -15.26 7.14
CA ASN A 54 10.33 -15.69 8.52
C ASN A 54 11.18 -14.79 9.43
N TRP A 55 10.54 -14.11 10.39
CA TRP A 55 11.23 -13.25 11.36
C TRP A 55 12.36 -13.98 12.10
N ASP A 56 12.14 -15.22 12.50
CA ASP A 56 13.11 -15.97 13.32
C ASP A 56 14.40 -16.30 12.58
N GLU A 57 14.34 -16.39 11.25
CA GLU A 57 15.50 -16.66 10.38
C GLU A 57 16.33 -15.40 10.07
N LEU A 58 15.83 -14.22 10.40
CA LEU A 58 16.56 -12.97 10.17
C LEU A 58 17.77 -12.86 11.11
N SER A 59 18.85 -12.30 10.56
CA SER A 59 20.01 -11.92 11.36
C SER A 59 19.66 -10.84 12.39
N LYS A 60 20.43 -10.72 13.46
CA LYS A 60 20.25 -9.65 14.48
C LYS A 60 20.22 -8.26 13.85
N LYS A 61 21.05 -8.00 12.82
CA LYS A 61 21.12 -6.72 12.13
C LYS A 61 19.83 -6.45 11.34
N GLU A 62 19.27 -7.44 10.69
CA GLU A 62 18.00 -7.31 9.96
C GLU A 62 16.83 -7.10 10.92
N LYS A 63 16.74 -7.87 12.01
CA LYS A 63 15.74 -7.68 13.06
C LYS A 63 15.78 -6.24 13.59
N ALA A 64 16.97 -5.75 13.96
CA ALA A 64 17.13 -4.38 14.43
C ALA A 64 16.66 -3.34 13.39
N TYR A 65 17.00 -3.53 12.09
CA TYR A 65 16.58 -2.63 11.02
C TYR A 65 15.05 -2.64 10.89
N TRP A 66 14.43 -3.82 10.84
CA TRP A 66 12.99 -3.94 10.63
C TRP A 66 12.19 -3.49 11.85
N SER A 67 12.65 -3.76 13.08
CA SER A 67 12.07 -3.16 14.30
C SER A 67 12.12 -1.63 14.21
N ARG A 68 13.27 -1.08 13.83
CA ARG A 68 13.46 0.38 13.78
C ARG A 68 12.55 1.06 12.75
N VAL A 69 12.38 0.52 11.54
CA VAL A 69 11.48 1.14 10.56
C VAL A 69 10.04 1.16 11.06
N MET A 70 9.61 0.12 11.79
CA MET A 70 8.26 0.08 12.35
C MET A 70 8.08 1.01 13.56
N GLN A 71 9.12 1.17 14.40
CA GLN A 71 9.14 2.21 15.43
C GLN A 71 8.95 3.60 14.82
N VAL A 72 9.65 3.90 13.72
CA VAL A 72 9.51 5.17 13.00
C VAL A 72 8.08 5.34 12.48
N ASN A 73 7.51 4.30 11.87
CA ASN A 73 6.14 4.34 11.37
C ASN A 73 5.11 4.59 12.47
N ALA A 74 5.25 3.94 13.61
CA ALA A 74 4.39 4.17 14.78
C ALA A 74 4.55 5.62 15.31
N GLY A 75 5.78 6.10 15.41
CA GLY A 75 6.06 7.48 15.78
C GLY A 75 5.46 8.51 14.81
N MET A 76 5.41 8.20 13.51
CA MET A 76 4.74 9.06 12.50
C MET A 76 3.24 9.15 12.77
N MET A 77 2.60 8.03 13.12
CA MET A 77 1.17 8.02 13.45
C MET A 77 0.88 8.84 14.71
N GLU A 78 1.69 8.69 15.75
CA GLU A 78 1.56 9.47 16.98
C GLU A 78 1.79 10.98 16.73
N ALA A 79 2.77 11.33 15.91
CA ALA A 79 3.02 12.73 15.55
C ALA A 79 1.83 13.32 14.77
N ALA A 80 1.22 12.53 13.85
CA ALA A 80 0.02 12.95 13.12
C ALA A 80 -1.14 13.23 14.08
N ASP A 81 -1.40 12.33 15.03
CA ASP A 81 -2.44 12.48 16.05
C ASP A 81 -2.21 13.72 16.92
N TYR A 82 -0.97 13.90 17.43
CA TYR A 82 -0.60 15.08 18.21
C TYR A 82 -0.85 16.39 17.45
N HIS A 83 -0.46 16.44 16.17
CA HIS A 83 -0.64 17.65 15.37
C HIS A 83 -2.10 17.88 14.95
N LEU A 84 -2.90 16.81 14.78
CA LEU A 84 -4.35 16.92 14.63
C LEU A 84 -4.95 17.56 15.90
N GLY A 85 -4.59 17.09 17.09
CA GLY A 85 -5.03 17.69 18.34
C GLY A 85 -4.69 19.17 18.45
N ARG A 86 -3.51 19.59 18.00
CA ARG A 86 -3.14 21.02 17.93
C ARG A 86 -4.04 21.82 16.98
N LEU A 87 -4.42 21.25 15.84
CA LEU A 87 -5.35 21.89 14.90
C LEU A 87 -6.72 22.07 15.53
N LEU A 88 -7.26 21.02 16.18
CA LEU A 88 -8.56 21.06 16.85
C LEU A 88 -8.56 22.10 17.96
N ASN A 89 -7.53 22.16 18.82
CA ASN A 89 -7.39 23.18 19.86
C ASN A 89 -7.32 24.61 19.27
N HIS A 90 -6.70 24.77 18.10
CA HIS A 90 -6.68 26.06 17.42
C HIS A 90 -8.08 26.47 16.94
N LEU A 91 -8.83 25.56 16.34
CA LEU A 91 -10.22 25.81 15.92
C LEU A 91 -11.12 26.15 17.12
N GLU A 92 -10.97 25.42 18.24
CA GLU A 92 -11.68 25.69 19.48
C GLU A 92 -11.37 27.11 20.02
N THR A 93 -10.07 27.48 20.09
CA THR A 93 -9.63 28.81 20.54
C THR A 93 -10.20 29.93 19.66
N LYS A 94 -10.44 29.64 18.37
CA LYS A 94 -11.06 30.58 17.43
C LYS A 94 -12.59 30.55 17.46
N GLY A 95 -13.22 29.72 18.28
CA GLY A 95 -14.65 29.52 18.30
C GLY A 95 -15.23 28.95 17.01
N GLN A 96 -14.44 28.19 16.28
CA GLN A 96 -14.81 27.60 14.98
C GLN A 96 -15.07 26.11 15.04
N LEU A 97 -14.65 25.41 16.11
CA LEU A 97 -14.75 23.95 16.19
C LEU A 97 -16.21 23.47 16.13
N ASP A 98 -17.12 24.17 16.82
CA ASP A 98 -18.55 23.83 16.82
C ASP A 98 -19.24 24.01 15.45
N ASN A 99 -18.59 24.67 14.50
CA ASN A 99 -19.06 24.84 13.14
C ASN A 99 -18.13 24.18 12.10
N THR A 100 -17.38 23.18 12.51
CA THR A 100 -16.43 22.46 11.65
C THR A 100 -16.71 20.97 11.66
N VAL A 101 -16.93 20.38 10.47
CA VAL A 101 -16.92 18.93 10.29
C VAL A 101 -15.48 18.47 10.12
N VAL A 102 -15.08 17.51 10.92
CA VAL A 102 -13.74 16.90 10.89
C VAL A 102 -13.84 15.47 10.37
N ILE A 103 -13.13 15.17 9.29
CA ILE A 103 -13.05 13.85 8.69
C ILE A 103 -11.57 13.41 8.73
N VAL A 104 -11.29 12.30 9.41
CA VAL A 104 -9.96 11.71 9.48
C VAL A 104 -10.01 10.32 8.91
N THR A 105 -9.23 10.07 7.87
CA THR A 105 -9.15 8.75 7.22
C THR A 105 -7.76 8.55 6.60
N SER A 106 -7.48 7.34 6.15
CA SER A 106 -6.36 7.05 5.26
C SER A 106 -6.85 6.93 3.81
N ASP A 107 -6.01 7.27 2.85
CA ASP A 107 -6.31 7.15 1.43
C ASP A 107 -6.19 5.73 0.89
N ASN A 108 -5.43 4.87 1.55
CA ASN A 108 -5.20 3.47 1.19
C ASN A 108 -4.65 2.67 2.39
N GLY A 109 -4.57 1.35 2.21
CA GLY A 109 -3.88 0.46 3.13
C GLY A 109 -2.36 0.72 3.22
N PRO A 110 -1.64 -0.02 4.08
CA PRO A 110 -0.22 0.23 4.39
C PRO A 110 0.69 0.16 3.17
N GLU A 111 1.67 1.04 3.11
CA GLU A 111 2.73 1.05 2.09
C GLU A 111 3.69 -0.13 2.28
N PHE A 112 3.98 -0.86 1.22
CA PHE A 112 4.74 -2.12 1.28
C PHE A 112 6.17 -2.04 0.71
N ASN A 113 6.65 -0.88 0.31
CA ASN A 113 7.94 -0.76 -0.36
C ASN A 113 9.08 -1.35 0.46
N THR A 114 10.00 -2.07 -0.20
CA THR A 114 11.16 -2.74 0.42
C THR A 114 12.48 -2.04 0.14
N LEU A 115 12.47 -0.91 -0.59
CA LEU A 115 13.68 -0.24 -1.09
C LEU A 115 14.62 -1.21 -1.83
N GLY A 116 14.05 -2.01 -2.71
CA GLY A 116 14.78 -2.97 -3.53
C GLY A 116 15.36 -4.17 -2.79
N LYS A 117 15.18 -4.31 -1.48
CA LYS A 117 15.76 -5.43 -0.70
C LYS A 117 15.30 -6.81 -1.17
N THR A 118 14.17 -6.87 -1.87
CA THR A 118 13.65 -8.09 -2.51
C THR A 118 13.80 -8.08 -4.03
N SER A 119 14.42 -7.03 -4.59
CA SER A 119 14.63 -6.89 -6.03
C SER A 119 15.90 -7.62 -6.50
N PRO A 120 15.97 -7.99 -7.79
CA PRO A 120 17.21 -8.48 -8.39
C PRO A 120 18.39 -7.52 -8.17
N ALA A 121 19.61 -8.05 -8.04
CA ALA A 121 20.79 -7.28 -7.66
C ALA A 121 21.05 -6.04 -8.53
N ALA A 122 20.74 -6.11 -9.83
CA ALA A 122 20.90 -4.97 -10.74
C ALA A 122 19.93 -3.81 -10.42
N ILE A 123 18.67 -4.13 -10.08
CA ILE A 123 17.66 -3.13 -9.69
C ILE A 123 18.04 -2.51 -8.35
N LEU A 124 18.44 -3.34 -7.39
CA LEU A 124 18.94 -2.88 -6.09
C LEU A 124 20.15 -1.94 -6.23
N ALA A 125 21.09 -2.25 -7.13
CA ALA A 125 22.25 -1.39 -7.39
C ALA A 125 21.83 -0.03 -7.98
N LEU A 126 20.87 -0.02 -8.88
CA LEU A 126 20.34 1.22 -9.48
C LEU A 126 19.59 2.08 -8.44
N GLU A 127 18.77 1.47 -7.60
CA GLU A 127 18.07 2.17 -6.51
C GLU A 127 19.06 2.77 -5.50
N ARG A 128 20.11 2.03 -5.14
CA ARG A 128 21.19 2.54 -4.27
C ARG A 128 21.95 3.70 -4.89
N LEU A 129 22.24 3.60 -6.19
CA LEU A 129 22.89 4.68 -6.92
C LEU A 129 22.00 5.93 -6.94
N TRP A 130 20.72 5.76 -7.24
CA TRP A 130 19.74 6.85 -7.20
C TRP A 130 19.69 7.49 -5.81
N MET A 131 19.54 6.69 -4.75
CA MET A 131 19.52 7.20 -3.37
C MET A 131 20.80 7.99 -3.02
N ALA A 132 21.96 7.50 -3.47
CA ALA A 132 23.24 8.19 -3.25
C ALA A 132 23.33 9.52 -4.01
N ILE A 133 22.85 9.58 -5.26
CA ILE A 133 22.81 10.80 -6.08
C ILE A 133 21.88 11.86 -5.46
N GLU A 134 20.72 11.43 -4.98
CA GLU A 134 19.74 12.31 -4.33
C GLU A 134 20.12 12.68 -2.88
N GLY A 135 21.24 12.15 -2.38
CA GLY A 135 21.76 12.47 -1.03
C GLY A 135 20.97 11.84 0.11
N TRP A 136 20.23 10.73 -0.14
CA TRP A 136 19.51 10.03 0.91
C TRP A 136 20.45 9.28 1.85
N ASP A 137 20.25 9.44 3.15
CA ASP A 137 20.95 8.65 4.16
C ASP A 137 20.24 7.30 4.37
N VAL A 138 20.94 6.21 4.07
CA VAL A 138 20.46 4.84 4.25
C VAL A 138 21.10 4.13 5.45
N THR A 139 21.82 4.88 6.30
CA THR A 139 22.49 4.30 7.48
C THR A 139 21.49 4.02 8.59
N TYR A 140 21.69 2.90 9.30
CA TYR A 140 20.85 2.53 10.44
C TYR A 140 20.82 3.63 11.53
N LYS A 141 21.96 4.30 11.78
CA LYS A 141 22.09 5.35 12.79
C LYS A 141 21.09 6.49 12.59
N ASN A 142 20.86 6.88 11.34
CA ASN A 142 20.00 8.00 10.97
C ASN A 142 18.62 7.57 10.50
N LEU A 143 18.33 6.27 10.50
CA LEU A 143 17.04 5.73 10.05
C LEU A 143 15.89 6.36 10.84
N GLY A 144 14.95 6.94 10.08
CA GLY A 144 13.80 7.67 10.60
C GLY A 144 14.05 9.17 10.83
N GLN A 145 15.28 9.66 10.70
CA GLN A 145 15.59 11.07 10.80
C GLN A 145 15.41 11.80 9.47
N ARG A 146 15.31 13.12 9.49
CA ARG A 146 15.22 13.94 8.28
C ARG A 146 16.33 13.61 7.28
N GLY A 147 15.94 13.36 6.04
CA GLY A 147 16.87 13.00 4.96
C GLY A 147 17.25 11.51 4.93
N SER A 148 16.75 10.69 5.86
CA SER A 148 16.94 9.24 5.77
C SER A 148 15.92 8.58 4.81
N MET A 149 16.31 7.47 4.22
CA MET A 149 15.42 6.64 3.41
C MET A 149 15.12 5.33 4.14
N GLY A 150 13.85 5.14 4.51
CA GLY A 150 13.35 3.94 5.15
C GLY A 150 11.95 3.59 4.66
N ALA A 151 11.60 2.31 4.67
CA ALA A 151 10.28 1.78 4.34
C ALA A 151 9.98 0.53 5.15
N ILE A 152 8.70 0.27 5.46
CA ILE A 152 8.31 -0.81 6.38
C ILE A 152 8.40 -2.21 5.76
N GLY A 153 8.28 -2.34 4.44
CA GLY A 153 8.34 -3.63 3.75
C GLY A 153 7.02 -4.38 3.76
N HIS A 154 6.99 -5.50 3.04
CA HIS A 154 5.78 -6.32 2.85
C HIS A 154 5.24 -6.86 4.17
N GLU A 155 6.11 -7.40 4.99
CA GLU A 155 5.73 -8.12 6.21
C GLU A 155 5.13 -7.17 7.25
N TRP A 156 5.70 -5.99 7.43
CA TRP A 156 5.12 -4.99 8.30
C TRP A 156 3.88 -4.32 7.70
N ALA A 157 3.79 -4.22 6.37
CA ALA A 157 2.55 -3.78 5.72
C ALA A 157 1.43 -4.80 5.98
N SER A 158 1.68 -6.11 5.80
CA SER A 158 0.74 -7.17 6.16
C SER A 158 0.37 -7.14 7.64
N ALA A 159 1.34 -6.90 8.53
CA ALA A 159 1.08 -6.77 9.96
C ALA A 159 0.24 -5.52 10.28
N SER A 160 0.43 -4.44 9.56
CA SER A 160 -0.34 -3.20 9.74
C SER A 160 -1.76 -3.31 9.20
N ALA A 161 -1.99 -4.11 8.16
CA ALA A 161 -3.32 -4.38 7.60
C ALA A 161 -4.09 -5.49 8.35
N ALA A 162 -3.42 -6.30 9.19
CA ALA A 162 -4.05 -7.46 9.84
C ALA A 162 -5.37 -7.10 10.53
N PRO A 163 -6.41 -7.97 10.39
CA PRO A 163 -6.40 -9.32 9.83
C PRO A 163 -6.56 -9.41 8.32
N PHE A 164 -6.67 -8.29 7.61
CA PHE A 164 -7.03 -8.19 6.21
C PHE A 164 -5.93 -8.68 5.26
N HIS A 165 -6.35 -9.10 4.07
CA HIS A 165 -5.45 -9.62 3.06
C HIS A 165 -4.73 -8.49 2.33
N LEU A 166 -3.41 -8.65 2.11
CA LEU A 166 -2.52 -7.74 1.40
C LEU A 166 -2.49 -6.29 1.98
N PHE A 167 -2.23 -5.31 1.12
CA PHE A 167 -1.90 -3.93 1.46
C PHE A 167 -2.06 -3.03 0.23
N LYS A 168 -1.64 -1.78 0.30
CA LYS A 168 -1.66 -0.77 -0.78
C LYS A 168 -1.37 -1.36 -2.17
N PHE A 169 -1.99 -0.82 -3.21
CA PHE A 169 -2.00 -1.26 -4.60
C PHE A 169 -2.74 -2.57 -4.88
N ASN A 170 -3.46 -3.10 -3.90
CA ASN A 170 -4.29 -4.28 -4.07
C ASN A 170 -5.75 -3.94 -3.80
N ALA A 171 -6.65 -4.53 -4.57
CA ALA A 171 -8.09 -4.39 -4.36
C ALA A 171 -8.65 -5.36 -3.29
N SER A 172 -7.77 -5.98 -2.50
CA SER A 172 -8.10 -6.76 -1.31
C SER A 172 -8.43 -5.86 -0.10
N GLU A 173 -9.05 -6.43 0.94
CA GLU A 173 -9.44 -5.67 2.14
C GLU A 173 -8.26 -4.92 2.77
N GLY A 174 -7.05 -5.50 2.82
CA GLY A 174 -5.89 -4.82 3.39
C GLY A 174 -5.39 -3.63 2.56
N GLY A 175 -5.76 -3.55 1.29
CA GLY A 175 -5.47 -2.40 0.43
C GLY A 175 -6.54 -1.32 0.46
N LEU A 176 -7.82 -1.70 0.64
CA LEU A 176 -8.98 -0.82 0.51
C LEU A 176 -9.63 -0.44 1.85
N ARG A 177 -9.71 -1.38 2.82
CA ARG A 177 -10.37 -1.14 4.10
C ARG A 177 -9.48 -0.33 5.03
N VAL A 178 -9.84 0.93 5.23
CA VAL A 178 -9.12 1.89 6.06
C VAL A 178 -10.05 2.47 7.12
N PRO A 179 -9.53 2.90 8.30
CA PRO A 179 -10.34 3.54 9.31
C PRO A 179 -10.79 4.93 8.85
N MET A 180 -12.02 5.30 9.23
CA MET A 180 -12.54 6.66 9.06
C MET A 180 -13.21 7.12 10.36
N VAL A 181 -12.95 8.35 10.78
CA VAL A 181 -13.60 9.02 11.89
C VAL A 181 -14.20 10.31 11.39
N ILE A 182 -15.48 10.53 11.70
CA ILE A 182 -16.19 11.76 11.32
C ILE A 182 -16.83 12.35 12.59
N SER A 183 -16.64 13.65 12.79
CA SER A 183 -17.24 14.41 13.89
C SER A 183 -17.58 15.81 13.48
N GLY A 184 -18.51 16.45 14.18
CA GLY A 184 -18.87 17.85 13.94
C GLY A 184 -20.36 18.13 14.07
N PRO A 185 -20.81 19.35 13.69
CA PRO A 185 -22.20 19.74 13.81
C PRO A 185 -23.12 18.86 12.97
N GLY A 186 -24.29 18.53 13.52
CA GLY A 186 -25.28 17.69 12.86
C GLY A 186 -24.96 16.20 12.79
N ILE A 187 -23.84 15.76 13.36
CA ILE A 187 -23.42 14.36 13.40
C ILE A 187 -23.75 13.79 14.78
N LYS A 188 -24.50 12.69 14.82
CA LYS A 188 -24.76 11.96 16.05
C LYS A 188 -23.54 11.16 16.50
N HIS A 189 -23.36 11.03 17.81
CA HIS A 189 -22.36 10.13 18.34
C HIS A 189 -22.86 8.67 18.23
N LEU A 190 -22.43 7.98 17.19
CA LEU A 190 -22.91 6.64 16.86
C LEU A 190 -21.98 5.52 17.36
N GLY A 191 -20.76 5.86 17.82
CA GLY A 191 -19.72 4.87 18.12
C GLY A 191 -19.16 4.22 16.84
N PHE A 192 -18.94 2.90 16.89
CA PHE A 192 -18.59 2.14 15.69
C PHE A 192 -19.82 1.93 14.82
N VAL A 193 -19.66 2.18 13.52
CA VAL A 193 -20.71 2.03 12.52
C VAL A 193 -20.27 0.97 11.51
N ASP A 194 -21.03 -0.11 11.44
CA ASP A 194 -20.82 -1.17 10.43
C ASP A 194 -21.63 -0.85 9.16
N SER A 195 -21.12 0.13 8.42
CA SER A 195 -21.67 0.49 7.12
C SER A 195 -20.55 0.70 6.12
N ARG A 196 -20.63 0.05 4.98
CA ARG A 196 -19.65 0.23 3.93
C ARG A 196 -19.76 1.64 3.37
N SER A 197 -18.60 2.22 3.10
CA SER A 197 -18.46 3.50 2.43
C SER A 197 -17.16 3.49 1.59
N GLN A 198 -17.04 4.45 0.72
CA GLN A 198 -15.87 4.63 -0.11
C GLN A 198 -15.41 6.08 -0.12
N VAL A 199 -14.17 6.32 -0.55
CA VAL A 199 -13.59 7.68 -0.58
C VAL A 199 -14.42 8.66 -1.44
N ALA A 200 -15.08 8.16 -2.48
CA ALA A 200 -15.97 8.96 -3.33
C ALA A 200 -17.18 9.52 -2.58
N ASP A 201 -17.55 8.94 -1.43
CA ASP A 201 -18.67 9.40 -0.60
C ASP A 201 -18.34 10.68 0.17
N ILE A 202 -17.06 11.02 0.34
CA ILE A 202 -16.62 12.19 1.11
C ILE A 202 -17.09 13.49 0.45
N ALA A 203 -16.96 13.60 -0.87
CA ALA A 203 -17.31 14.84 -1.57
C ALA A 203 -18.80 15.20 -1.43
N PRO A 204 -19.78 14.34 -1.76
CA PRO A 204 -21.18 14.63 -1.53
C PRO A 204 -21.54 14.82 -0.04
N THR A 205 -20.84 14.14 0.87
CA THR A 205 -21.02 14.34 2.32
C THR A 205 -20.63 15.75 2.75
N ILE A 206 -19.52 16.29 2.24
CA ILE A 206 -19.09 17.67 2.53
C ILE A 206 -20.10 18.67 2.01
N LEU A 207 -20.63 18.49 0.80
CA LEU A 207 -21.65 19.38 0.22
C LEU A 207 -22.93 19.37 1.06
N ASP A 208 -23.42 18.19 1.44
CA ASP A 208 -24.59 18.08 2.32
C ASP A 208 -24.35 18.70 3.70
N ALA A 209 -23.20 18.46 4.30
CA ALA A 209 -22.84 19.07 5.58
C ALA A 209 -22.77 20.58 5.51
N ALA A 210 -22.36 21.15 4.36
CA ALA A 210 -22.32 22.58 4.10
C ALA A 210 -23.67 23.17 3.65
N GLY A 211 -24.71 22.36 3.46
CA GLY A 211 -26.01 22.79 2.96
C GLY A 211 -25.99 23.23 1.49
N ILE A 212 -25.03 22.75 0.71
CA ILE A 212 -24.88 23.06 -0.71
C ILE A 212 -25.67 22.05 -1.55
N THR A 213 -26.61 22.54 -2.33
CA THR A 213 -27.39 21.71 -3.26
C THR A 213 -26.49 21.21 -4.41
N TYR A 214 -26.57 19.95 -4.73
CA TYR A 214 -25.85 19.32 -5.85
C TYR A 214 -26.77 18.28 -6.53
N THR A 215 -26.37 17.81 -7.71
CA THR A 215 -27.07 16.74 -8.42
C THR A 215 -26.42 15.41 -8.06
N PRO A 216 -27.09 14.48 -7.36
CA PRO A 216 -26.47 13.22 -6.93
C PRO A 216 -25.85 12.40 -8.07
N SER A 217 -26.42 12.43 -9.27
CA SER A 217 -25.89 11.71 -10.45
C SER A 217 -24.57 12.27 -11.00
N GLU A 218 -24.08 13.40 -10.51
CA GLU A 218 -22.77 13.95 -10.84
C GLU A 218 -21.64 13.34 -10.00
N PHE A 219 -22.01 12.56 -8.96
CA PHE A 219 -21.07 11.91 -8.07
C PHE A 219 -21.16 10.39 -8.19
N TYR A 220 -20.03 9.72 -8.19
CA TYR A 220 -19.98 8.26 -8.09
C TYR A 220 -20.34 7.78 -6.69
N GLY A 221 -19.96 8.54 -5.65
CA GLY A 221 -20.25 8.27 -4.24
C GLY A 221 -21.61 8.79 -3.79
N ARG A 222 -21.98 8.38 -2.57
CA ARG A 222 -23.21 8.78 -1.88
C ARG A 222 -22.88 9.57 -0.62
N SER A 223 -23.74 10.54 -0.26
CA SER A 223 -23.55 11.26 1.00
C SER A 223 -23.73 10.32 2.21
N LEU A 224 -22.82 10.43 3.16
CA LEU A 224 -22.88 9.76 4.45
C LEU A 224 -23.83 10.48 5.43
N MET A 225 -24.28 11.69 5.12
CA MET A 225 -25.06 12.53 6.07
C MET A 225 -26.34 11.87 6.57
N PRO A 226 -27.13 11.11 5.80
CA PRO A 226 -28.29 10.40 6.33
C PRO A 226 -27.90 9.38 7.43
N LEU A 227 -26.81 8.61 7.20
CA LEU A 227 -26.26 7.69 8.20
C LEU A 227 -25.75 8.46 9.43
N LEU A 228 -24.96 9.50 9.23
CA LEU A 228 -24.36 10.30 10.31
C LEU A 228 -25.41 11.03 11.17
N LYS A 229 -26.56 11.35 10.61
CA LYS A 229 -27.73 11.90 11.33
C LYS A 229 -28.60 10.83 11.98
N GLY A 230 -28.31 9.54 11.74
CA GLY A 230 -29.12 8.41 12.21
C GLY A 230 -30.50 8.36 11.55
N GLU A 231 -30.60 8.82 10.31
CA GLU A 231 -31.78 8.77 9.43
C GLU A 231 -31.76 7.54 8.53
N ALA A 232 -30.59 6.89 8.41
CA ALA A 232 -30.38 5.64 7.70
C ALA A 232 -29.42 4.74 8.49
N ASP A 233 -29.52 3.44 8.32
CA ASP A 233 -28.64 2.45 8.97
C ASP A 233 -27.42 2.09 8.12
N LYS A 234 -27.51 2.24 6.79
CA LYS A 234 -26.45 1.92 5.82
C LYS A 234 -26.39 2.98 4.72
N VAL A 235 -25.21 3.18 4.13
CA VAL A 235 -25.00 4.03 2.94
C VAL A 235 -25.34 3.27 1.67
N TYR A 236 -24.91 2.00 1.59
CA TYR A 236 -25.18 1.08 0.51
C TYR A 236 -26.04 -0.09 1.01
N GLY A 237 -27.16 -0.34 0.32
CA GLY A 237 -28.04 -1.47 0.60
C GLY A 237 -27.47 -2.80 0.10
N GLU A 238 -28.20 -3.88 0.35
CA GLU A 238 -27.75 -5.25 0.04
C GLU A 238 -27.57 -5.54 -1.46
N THR A 239 -28.29 -4.80 -2.32
CA THR A 239 -28.23 -4.91 -3.77
C THR A 239 -27.41 -3.82 -4.44
N ASP A 240 -26.95 -2.83 -3.68
CA ASP A 240 -26.10 -1.78 -4.21
C ASP A 240 -24.67 -2.32 -4.40
N SER A 241 -24.09 -2.00 -5.55
CA SER A 241 -22.71 -2.36 -5.86
C SER A 241 -21.85 -1.13 -6.09
N PHE A 242 -20.57 -1.25 -5.77
CA PHE A 242 -19.51 -0.31 -6.15
C PHE A 242 -18.20 -1.05 -6.38
N ALA A 243 -17.38 -0.54 -7.27
CA ALA A 243 -16.21 -1.25 -7.73
C ALA A 243 -14.94 -0.40 -7.67
N PHE A 244 -13.81 -1.08 -7.65
CA PHE A 244 -12.47 -0.52 -7.66
C PHE A 244 -11.60 -1.21 -8.71
N GLU A 245 -10.71 -0.41 -9.30
CA GLU A 245 -9.60 -0.91 -10.09
C GLU A 245 -8.35 -0.10 -9.71
N VAL A 246 -7.26 -0.77 -9.43
CA VAL A 246 -5.97 -0.16 -9.14
C VAL A 246 -4.82 -1.08 -9.55
N SER A 247 -3.91 -0.57 -10.38
CA SER A 247 -2.68 -1.30 -10.75
C SER A 247 -2.93 -2.70 -11.35
N GLY A 248 -4.08 -2.92 -12.00
CA GLY A 248 -4.49 -4.20 -12.58
C GLY A 248 -5.12 -5.18 -11.59
N THR A 249 -5.30 -4.78 -10.32
CA THR A 249 -6.18 -5.48 -9.38
C THR A 249 -7.58 -4.89 -9.44
N ALA A 250 -8.58 -5.68 -9.15
CA ALA A 250 -9.96 -5.26 -9.27
C ALA A 250 -10.83 -5.85 -8.15
N ALA A 251 -11.86 -5.13 -7.73
CA ALA A 251 -12.87 -5.64 -6.83
C ALA A 251 -14.24 -5.02 -7.11
N LEU A 252 -15.31 -5.75 -6.77
CA LEU A 252 -16.66 -5.24 -6.68
C LEU A 252 -17.30 -5.73 -5.38
N TYR A 253 -17.91 -4.80 -4.66
CA TYR A 253 -18.70 -5.07 -3.47
C TYR A 253 -20.19 -5.04 -3.81
N ARG A 254 -20.95 -5.97 -3.25
CA ARG A 254 -22.42 -6.01 -3.30
C ARG A 254 -22.96 -6.59 -1.99
N GLY A 255 -23.62 -5.76 -1.18
CA GLY A 255 -24.00 -6.15 0.16
C GLY A 255 -22.79 -6.70 0.95
N ASP A 256 -22.90 -7.91 1.49
CA ASP A 256 -21.82 -8.56 2.25
C ASP A 256 -20.82 -9.35 1.38
N TRP A 257 -21.03 -9.33 0.08
CA TRP A 257 -20.21 -10.07 -0.88
C TRP A 257 -19.18 -9.18 -1.54
N LYS A 258 -18.05 -9.80 -1.86
CA LYS A 258 -16.98 -9.16 -2.62
C LYS A 258 -16.39 -10.13 -3.63
N ILE A 259 -16.29 -9.70 -4.88
CA ILE A 259 -15.39 -10.36 -5.84
C ILE A 259 -14.11 -9.56 -5.95
N THR A 260 -12.97 -10.25 -6.08
CA THR A 260 -11.69 -9.60 -6.31
C THR A 260 -10.82 -10.41 -7.27
N LYS A 261 -9.97 -9.69 -8.02
CA LYS A 261 -8.97 -10.25 -8.92
C LYS A 261 -7.63 -9.60 -8.62
N THR A 262 -6.65 -10.41 -8.24
CA THR A 262 -5.30 -9.95 -7.94
C THR A 262 -4.31 -10.67 -8.85
N PRO A 263 -3.57 -9.96 -9.73
CA PRO A 263 -2.57 -10.58 -10.59
C PRO A 263 -1.32 -11.02 -9.82
N GLU A 264 -0.51 -11.87 -10.45
CA GLU A 264 0.82 -12.23 -9.91
C GLU A 264 1.68 -10.98 -9.63
N PRO A 265 2.53 -11.02 -8.60
CA PRO A 265 2.85 -12.15 -7.74
C PRO A 265 2.00 -12.26 -6.47
N PHE A 266 1.00 -11.42 -6.26
CA PHE A 266 0.21 -11.38 -5.04
C PHE A 266 -1.06 -12.24 -5.11
N GLY A 267 -1.49 -12.66 -6.29
CA GLY A 267 -2.60 -13.55 -6.55
C GLY A 267 -2.34 -14.40 -7.80
N ASP A 268 -3.34 -15.14 -8.24
CA ASP A 268 -3.30 -16.04 -9.41
C ASP A 268 -3.88 -15.43 -10.70
N GLY A 269 -4.33 -14.18 -10.62
CA GLY A 269 -4.96 -13.48 -11.72
C GLY A 269 -6.40 -13.91 -12.03
N GLN A 270 -7.01 -14.74 -11.20
CA GLN A 270 -8.38 -15.16 -11.33
C GLN A 270 -9.32 -14.34 -10.43
N TRP A 271 -10.61 -14.40 -10.73
CA TRP A 271 -11.63 -13.83 -9.87
C TRP A 271 -12.03 -14.81 -8.77
N HIS A 272 -12.14 -14.30 -7.55
CA HIS A 272 -12.58 -15.04 -6.36
C HIS A 272 -13.77 -14.33 -5.72
N LEU A 273 -14.61 -15.06 -5.01
CA LEU A 273 -15.77 -14.55 -4.27
C LEU A 273 -15.60 -14.79 -2.78
N TYR A 274 -15.83 -13.76 -1.99
CA TYR A 274 -15.75 -13.80 -0.53
C TYR A 274 -17.02 -13.25 0.12
N ASP A 275 -17.44 -13.87 1.21
CA ASP A 275 -18.38 -13.28 2.18
C ASP A 275 -17.58 -12.49 3.20
N ILE A 276 -17.39 -11.20 2.96
CA ILE A 276 -16.53 -10.34 3.78
C ILE A 276 -17.16 -9.90 5.10
N ALA A 277 -18.43 -10.20 5.35
CA ALA A 277 -19.03 -10.04 6.66
C ALA A 277 -18.57 -11.13 7.62
N SER A 278 -18.47 -12.37 7.16
CA SER A 278 -18.00 -13.51 7.96
C SER A 278 -16.50 -13.79 7.81
N ASP A 279 -15.92 -13.47 6.65
CA ASP A 279 -14.50 -13.68 6.30
C ASP A 279 -13.84 -12.39 5.79
N PRO A 280 -13.68 -11.37 6.64
CA PRO A 280 -13.03 -10.12 6.25
C PRO A 280 -11.54 -10.27 5.92
N GLY A 281 -10.95 -11.42 6.22
CA GLY A 281 -9.57 -11.79 5.84
C GLY A 281 -9.42 -12.31 4.42
N GLU A 282 -10.54 -12.52 3.69
CA GLU A 282 -10.52 -13.08 2.32
C GLU A 282 -9.78 -14.43 2.27
N THR A 283 -10.07 -15.31 3.25
CA THR A 283 -9.35 -16.58 3.43
C THR A 283 -10.00 -17.77 2.75
N THR A 284 -11.27 -17.65 2.35
CA THR A 284 -12.04 -18.76 1.78
C THR A 284 -12.81 -18.30 0.53
N ASP A 285 -12.34 -18.71 -0.64
CA ASP A 285 -13.09 -18.51 -1.88
C ASP A 285 -14.33 -19.41 -1.89
N VAL A 286 -15.50 -18.79 -2.05
CA VAL A 286 -16.80 -19.47 -2.10
C VAL A 286 -17.47 -19.39 -3.47
N ALA A 287 -16.76 -18.99 -4.52
CA ALA A 287 -17.30 -18.88 -5.88
C ALA A 287 -17.98 -20.17 -6.38
N ALA A 288 -17.38 -21.31 -6.07
CA ALA A 288 -17.95 -22.61 -6.44
C ALA A 288 -19.25 -22.96 -5.68
N GLN A 289 -19.46 -22.37 -4.48
CA GLN A 289 -20.65 -22.58 -3.67
C GLN A 289 -21.81 -21.67 -4.11
N TYR A 290 -21.49 -20.49 -4.66
CA TYR A 290 -22.46 -19.47 -5.08
C TYR A 290 -22.25 -19.04 -6.54
N PRO A 291 -22.33 -19.99 -7.51
CA PRO A 291 -21.94 -19.72 -8.90
C PRO A 291 -22.85 -18.69 -9.59
N VAL A 292 -24.12 -18.62 -9.23
CA VAL A 292 -25.07 -17.65 -9.81
C VAL A 292 -24.72 -16.23 -9.34
N LEU A 293 -24.56 -16.03 -8.03
CA LEU A 293 -24.14 -14.75 -7.44
C LEU A 293 -22.80 -14.30 -8.02
N PHE A 294 -21.84 -15.20 -8.08
CA PHE A 294 -20.51 -14.90 -8.63
C PHE A 294 -20.60 -14.39 -10.08
N GLN A 295 -21.40 -15.05 -10.92
CA GLN A 295 -21.56 -14.63 -12.31
C GLN A 295 -22.30 -13.29 -12.43
N GLU A 296 -23.31 -13.03 -11.58
CA GLU A 296 -23.99 -11.73 -11.54
C GLU A 296 -23.02 -10.60 -11.20
N MET A 297 -22.22 -10.77 -10.14
CA MET A 297 -21.24 -9.78 -9.71
C MET A 297 -20.13 -9.55 -10.76
N LEU A 298 -19.72 -10.59 -11.48
CA LEU A 298 -18.80 -10.44 -12.61
C LEU A 298 -19.40 -9.59 -13.74
N ASN A 299 -20.68 -9.80 -14.06
CA ASN A 299 -21.38 -9.01 -15.08
C ASN A 299 -21.51 -7.53 -14.63
N GLU A 300 -21.80 -7.30 -13.35
CA GLU A 300 -21.83 -5.94 -12.78
C GLU A 300 -20.47 -5.27 -12.88
N TYR A 301 -19.38 -5.96 -12.51
CA TYR A 301 -18.02 -5.42 -12.67
C TYR A 301 -17.69 -5.11 -14.14
N GLN A 302 -18.04 -5.98 -15.07
CA GLN A 302 -17.81 -5.73 -16.50
C GLN A 302 -18.56 -4.49 -17.00
N SER A 303 -19.78 -4.27 -16.50
CA SER A 303 -20.57 -3.07 -16.83
C SER A 303 -19.89 -1.82 -16.29
N TYR A 304 -19.47 -1.84 -15.03
CA TYR A 304 -18.68 -0.76 -14.43
C TYR A 304 -17.38 -0.49 -15.21
N ALA A 305 -16.61 -1.53 -15.48
CA ALA A 305 -15.32 -1.40 -16.18
C ALA A 305 -15.47 -0.76 -17.56
N LYS A 306 -16.55 -1.12 -18.27
CA LYS A 306 -16.89 -0.51 -19.56
C LYS A 306 -17.30 0.96 -19.44
N GLU A 307 -18.11 1.29 -18.42
CA GLU A 307 -18.61 2.64 -18.17
C GLU A 307 -17.47 3.61 -17.85
N VAL A 308 -16.58 3.23 -16.92
CA VAL A 308 -15.45 4.07 -16.49
C VAL A 308 -14.21 3.94 -17.37
N GLY A 309 -14.21 3.04 -18.34
CA GLY A 309 -13.09 2.84 -19.27
C GLY A 309 -11.87 2.18 -18.63
N VAL A 310 -12.08 1.15 -17.81
CA VAL A 310 -10.97 0.37 -17.22
C VAL A 310 -10.08 -0.21 -18.32
N PHE A 311 -8.78 0.02 -18.19
CA PHE A 311 -7.78 -0.55 -19.07
C PHE A 311 -7.41 -1.95 -18.59
N GLU A 312 -7.82 -2.99 -19.33
CA GLU A 312 -7.37 -4.34 -19.05
C GLU A 312 -5.89 -4.51 -19.43
N MET A 313 -5.11 -5.08 -18.51
CA MET A 313 -3.74 -5.44 -18.81
C MET A 313 -3.71 -6.62 -19.78
N ALA A 314 -2.89 -6.53 -20.83
CA ALA A 314 -2.71 -7.64 -21.76
C ALA A 314 -2.09 -8.85 -21.05
N ALA A 315 -2.38 -10.06 -21.57
CA ALA A 315 -1.84 -11.28 -20.99
C ALA A 315 -0.30 -11.24 -20.92
N GLY A 316 0.25 -11.50 -19.73
CA GLY A 316 1.70 -11.47 -19.47
C GLY A 316 2.27 -10.07 -19.18
N GLU A 317 1.47 -9.03 -19.20
CA GLU A 317 1.87 -7.71 -18.69
C GLU A 317 1.71 -7.64 -17.16
N SER A 318 2.57 -6.83 -16.53
CA SER A 318 2.44 -6.55 -15.10
C SER A 318 2.71 -5.08 -14.81
N ALA A 319 1.91 -4.48 -13.93
CA ALA A 319 2.09 -3.12 -13.47
C ALA A 319 3.50 -2.89 -12.88
N ARG A 320 4.05 -3.90 -12.17
CA ARG A 320 5.40 -3.86 -11.63
C ARG A 320 6.47 -3.73 -12.72
N ARG A 321 6.35 -4.50 -13.81
CA ARG A 321 7.27 -4.40 -14.96
C ARG A 321 7.21 -3.02 -15.58
N GLN A 322 6.00 -2.47 -15.74
CA GLN A 322 5.82 -1.13 -16.29
C GLN A 322 6.40 -0.04 -15.38
N LEU A 323 6.24 -0.16 -14.05
CA LEU A 323 6.87 0.75 -13.08
C LEU A 323 8.40 0.74 -13.19
N VAL A 324 9.01 -0.44 -13.34
CA VAL A 324 10.47 -0.57 -13.55
C VAL A 324 10.89 0.11 -14.85
N ILE A 325 10.17 -0.14 -15.95
CA ILE A 325 10.45 0.49 -17.25
C ILE A 325 10.33 2.02 -17.15
N ASN A 326 9.28 2.51 -16.51
CA ASN A 326 9.08 3.96 -16.33
C ASN A 326 10.15 4.56 -15.41
N GLY A 327 10.58 3.85 -14.37
CA GLY A 327 11.69 4.23 -13.50
C GLY A 327 12.99 4.37 -14.30
N PHE A 328 13.33 3.41 -15.17
CA PHE A 328 14.49 3.49 -16.05
C PHE A 328 14.41 4.65 -17.03
N LYS A 329 13.24 4.87 -17.66
CA LYS A 329 13.03 6.01 -18.57
C LYS A 329 13.25 7.33 -17.82
N LYS A 330 12.65 7.49 -16.64
CA LYS A 330 12.79 8.70 -15.82
C LYS A 330 14.24 8.92 -15.39
N PHE A 331 14.93 7.85 -14.95
CA PHE A 331 16.34 7.90 -14.60
C PHE A 331 17.20 8.34 -15.80
N SER A 332 16.98 7.75 -16.97
CA SER A 332 17.73 8.08 -18.19
C SER A 332 17.52 9.52 -18.63
N VAL A 333 16.33 10.07 -18.48
CA VAL A 333 16.05 11.49 -18.82
C VAL A 333 16.69 12.43 -17.80
N ASN A 334 16.53 12.16 -16.51
CA ASN A 334 17.02 13.06 -15.45
C ASN A 334 18.56 13.01 -15.30
N TYR A 335 19.19 11.87 -15.60
CA TYR A 335 20.61 11.61 -15.38
C TYR A 335 21.32 11.14 -16.65
N TRP A 336 20.90 11.66 -17.82
CA TRP A 336 21.47 11.28 -19.13
C TRP A 336 23.00 11.40 -19.17
N TYR A 337 23.58 12.39 -18.51
CA TYR A 337 25.03 12.59 -18.42
C TYR A 337 25.73 11.45 -17.67
N LEU A 338 25.11 10.86 -16.63
CA LEU A 338 25.63 9.68 -15.94
C LEU A 338 25.52 8.43 -16.81
N CYS A 339 24.44 8.28 -17.58
CA CYS A 339 24.30 7.20 -18.54
C CYS A 339 25.41 7.26 -19.59
N LEU A 340 25.74 8.45 -20.10
CA LEU A 340 26.86 8.63 -21.03
C LEU A 340 28.22 8.31 -20.38
N ALA A 341 28.45 8.73 -19.14
CA ALA A 341 29.68 8.41 -18.42
C ALA A 341 29.86 6.89 -18.20
N ILE A 342 28.78 6.18 -17.83
CA ILE A 342 28.78 4.72 -17.70
C ILE A 342 29.07 4.05 -19.03
N LEU A 343 28.44 4.48 -20.13
CA LEU A 343 28.70 3.95 -21.47
C LEU A 343 30.15 4.16 -21.90
N ALA A 344 30.70 5.34 -21.64
CA ALA A 344 32.11 5.65 -21.96
C ALA A 344 33.07 4.77 -21.14
N ALA A 345 32.79 4.55 -19.83
CA ALA A 345 33.57 3.66 -18.98
C ALA A 345 33.53 2.21 -19.49
N LEU A 346 32.34 1.70 -19.81
CA LEU A 346 32.20 0.37 -20.41
C LEU A 346 32.94 0.21 -21.71
N ALA A 347 32.86 1.20 -22.61
CA ALA A 347 33.60 1.23 -23.88
C ALA A 347 35.12 1.20 -23.65
N ALA A 348 35.63 1.97 -22.68
CA ALA A 348 37.04 1.96 -22.30
C ALA A 348 37.50 0.60 -21.74
N ILE A 349 36.70 -0.06 -20.91
CA ILE A 349 36.95 -1.41 -20.38
C ILE A 349 37.01 -2.42 -21.57
N PHE A 350 35.99 -2.42 -22.41
CA PHE A 350 35.95 -3.29 -23.60
C PHE A 350 37.17 -3.08 -24.52
N TYR A 351 37.54 -1.83 -24.74
CA TYR A 351 38.72 -1.49 -25.54
C TYR A 351 40.00 -2.01 -24.86
N GLY A 352 40.12 -1.86 -23.55
CA GLY A 352 41.26 -2.40 -22.78
C GLY A 352 41.37 -3.94 -22.86
N ILE A 353 40.25 -4.64 -22.73
CA ILE A 353 40.18 -6.12 -22.88
C ILE A 353 40.58 -6.50 -24.33
N PHE A 354 40.03 -5.84 -25.31
CA PHE A 354 40.34 -6.10 -26.72
C PHE A 354 41.84 -5.89 -27.02
N ARG A 355 42.44 -4.83 -26.50
CA ARG A 355 43.89 -4.59 -26.65
C ARG A 355 44.74 -5.66 -25.97
N ALA A 356 44.37 -6.05 -24.74
CA ALA A 356 45.05 -7.14 -24.01
C ALA A 356 44.98 -8.45 -24.78
N PHE A 357 43.81 -8.81 -25.33
CA PHE A 357 43.62 -10.00 -26.15
C PHE A 357 44.47 -10.00 -27.42
N LYS A 358 44.54 -8.83 -28.12
CA LYS A 358 45.40 -8.66 -29.30
C LYS A 358 46.89 -8.83 -28.98
N LEU A 359 47.35 -8.32 -27.84
CA LEU A 359 48.74 -8.47 -27.39
C LEU A 359 49.09 -9.94 -27.05
N ILE A 360 48.15 -10.69 -26.46
CA ILE A 360 48.33 -12.12 -26.16
C ILE A 360 48.42 -12.92 -27.47
N LEU A 361 47.50 -12.72 -28.40
CA LEU A 361 47.51 -13.42 -29.68
C LEU A 361 48.75 -13.05 -30.56
N GLY A 362 49.17 -11.80 -30.53
CA GLY A 362 50.37 -11.35 -31.26
C GLY A 362 51.69 -11.94 -30.70
N ARG A 363 51.72 -12.29 -29.41
CA ARG A 363 52.88 -12.99 -28.83
C ARG A 363 52.96 -14.49 -29.19
N HIS A 364 51.83 -15.14 -29.48
CA HIS A 364 51.82 -16.55 -29.92
C HIS A 364 52.22 -16.71 -31.39
N SER A 365 52.09 -15.66 -32.22
CA SER A 365 52.49 -15.72 -33.62
C SER A 365 53.97 -15.36 -33.86
N ALA A 366 54.74 -14.99 -32.82
CA ALA A 366 56.12 -14.55 -32.92
C ALA A 366 57.15 -15.61 -32.36
N GLN A 367 56.77 -16.87 -32.21
CA GLN A 367 57.79 -17.92 -31.94
C GLN A 367 58.46 -18.31 -33.24
N PRO A 368 59.77 -18.09 -33.37
CA PRO A 368 60.52 -18.55 -34.56
C PRO A 368 60.56 -20.08 -34.52
N THR A 369 60.18 -20.70 -35.61
CA THR A 369 60.51 -22.11 -35.93
C THR A 369 62.01 -22.30 -35.83
N ARG A 370 62.46 -22.93 -34.75
CA ARG A 370 63.85 -23.44 -34.69
C ARG A 370 63.97 -24.58 -35.69
N ALA A 371 64.79 -24.37 -36.73
CA ALA A 371 65.33 -25.37 -37.63
C ALA A 371 66.37 -26.21 -36.89
#